data_87fc0d931875c502ffbaf8ed6da70f66
#
_entry.id   87fc0d931875c502ffbaf8ed6da70f66
#
_cell.length_a   1.000
_cell.length_b   1.000
_cell.length_c   1.000
_cell.angle_alpha   90.00
_cell.angle_beta   90.00
_cell.angle_gamma   90.00
#
_symmetry.space_group_name_H-M   'P 1'
#
loop_
_entity.id
_entity.type
_entity.pdbx_description
1 polymer ?
#
loop_
_entity_poly.entity_id
_entity_poly.type
_entity_poly.pdbx_seq_one_letter_code
_entity_poly.pdbx_strand_id
1 'polypeptide(L)'
;MCIRDSLYLEEADRERLGGFAMVKPPLKTPADQEALWAGVLDGTVDTVESDHAPHTREEKESANPPFGLPGLETAIPLLGLAMRERGLSAERLVELVATNAQRIFGLLPPPETYTMLDLDSSYVISDDGLRCSPGWSPYSGMRVWGRVTEVRVRGRVAFDGQDVLAQPGEGRRLIP
;
A
#
# COMPACT_ATOMS: atom_id res chain seq x y z
N MET A 1 1.65 10.67 7.25
CA MET A 1 2.89 10.70 6.45
C MET A 1 2.93 9.43 5.62
N CYS A 2 3.12 9.54 4.32
CA CYS A 2 3.26 8.37 3.46
C CYS A 2 4.61 7.70 3.74
N ILE A 3 4.59 6.62 4.48
CA ILE A 3 5.81 5.92 4.90
C ILE A 3 6.15 4.82 3.90
N ARG A 4 5.15 4.27 3.20
CA ARG A 4 5.30 3.11 2.33
C ARG A 4 6.38 3.27 1.25
N ASP A 5 6.40 4.40 0.54
CA ASP A 5 7.36 4.60 -0.56
C ASP A 5 8.79 4.53 -0.02
N SER A 6 9.02 5.24 1.09
CA SER A 6 10.31 5.28 1.78
C SER A 6 10.71 3.96 2.46
N LEU A 7 9.79 3.00 2.60
CA LEU A 7 10.10 1.67 3.13
C LEU A 7 10.79 0.76 2.10
N TYR A 8 10.58 1.00 0.80
CA TYR A 8 11.09 0.12 -0.27
C TYR A 8 11.79 0.86 -1.39
N LEU A 9 11.69 2.19 -1.44
CA LEU A 9 12.39 3.02 -2.41
C LEU A 9 13.33 3.97 -1.68
N GLU A 10 14.48 4.19 -2.28
CA GLU A 10 15.49 5.10 -1.78
C GLU A 10 15.90 6.14 -2.82
N GLU A 11 16.73 7.12 -2.45
CA GLU A 11 17.12 8.20 -3.33
C GLU A 11 17.84 7.72 -4.60
N ALA A 12 18.59 6.61 -4.53
CA ALA A 12 19.26 6.00 -5.69
C ALA A 12 18.28 5.46 -6.74
N ASP A 13 17.06 5.08 -6.35
CA ASP A 13 16.04 4.63 -7.28
C ASP A 13 15.61 5.72 -8.27
N ARG A 14 15.92 6.99 -7.99
CA ARG A 14 15.64 8.09 -8.92
C ARG A 14 16.40 7.96 -10.25
N GLU A 15 17.60 7.39 -10.23
CA GLU A 15 18.36 7.15 -11.46
C GLU A 15 17.64 6.16 -12.37
N ARG A 16 17.07 5.12 -11.78
CA ARG A 16 16.34 4.06 -12.50
C ARG A 16 14.93 4.47 -12.89
N LEU A 17 14.23 5.17 -12.02
CA LEU A 17 12.80 5.48 -12.16
C LEU A 17 12.54 6.85 -12.80
N GLY A 18 13.50 7.78 -12.78
CA GLY A 18 13.31 9.12 -13.34
C GLY A 18 12.06 9.83 -12.75
N GLY A 19 11.19 10.32 -13.61
CA GLY A 19 9.95 10.98 -13.23
C GLY A 19 9.00 10.11 -12.41
N PHE A 20 9.08 8.79 -12.55
CA PHE A 20 8.29 7.85 -11.76
C PHE A 20 8.68 7.82 -10.28
N ALA A 21 9.85 8.34 -9.88
CA ALA A 21 10.27 8.50 -8.49
C ALA A 21 9.92 9.87 -7.89
N MET A 22 9.20 10.71 -8.62
CA MET A 22 8.80 12.04 -8.11
C MET A 22 7.68 11.92 -7.08
N VAL A 23 8.06 12.09 -5.80
CA VAL A 23 7.18 12.04 -4.61
C VAL A 23 7.50 13.16 -3.64
N LYS A 24 6.53 13.50 -2.78
CA LYS A 24 6.70 14.40 -1.64
C LYS A 24 6.16 13.73 -0.37
N PRO A 25 6.96 13.68 0.70
CA PRO A 25 8.39 14.04 0.80
C PRO A 25 9.26 13.23 -0.18
N PRO A 26 10.45 13.73 -0.56
CA PRO A 26 11.32 13.01 -1.49
C PRO A 26 11.87 11.74 -0.87
N LEU A 27 12.16 10.74 -1.72
CA LEU A 27 12.86 9.51 -1.31
C LEU A 27 14.17 9.86 -0.58
N LYS A 28 14.47 9.10 0.44
CA LYS A 28 15.54 9.35 1.40
C LYS A 28 16.67 8.34 1.26
N THR A 29 17.65 8.44 2.14
CA THR A 29 18.82 7.56 2.18
C THR A 29 18.45 6.16 2.71
N PRO A 30 19.30 5.13 2.46
CA PRO A 30 19.14 3.82 3.10
C PRO A 30 19.13 3.89 4.63
N ALA A 31 19.88 4.81 5.25
CA ALA A 31 19.87 4.99 6.69
C ALA A 31 18.52 5.50 7.22
N ASP A 32 17.88 6.42 6.49
CA ASP A 32 16.54 6.88 6.82
C ASP A 32 15.51 5.75 6.66
N GLN A 33 15.68 4.89 5.64
CA GLN A 33 14.83 3.72 5.41
C GLN A 33 14.93 2.72 6.57
N GLU A 34 16.13 2.41 7.04
CA GLU A 34 16.32 1.53 8.20
C GLU A 34 15.74 2.14 9.49
N ALA A 35 15.86 3.45 9.69
CA ALA A 35 15.23 4.13 10.82
C ALA A 35 13.69 4.06 10.76
N LEU A 36 13.10 4.18 9.57
CA LEU A 36 11.66 4.00 9.37
C LEU A 36 11.23 2.56 9.68
N TRP A 37 11.99 1.57 9.21
CA TRP A 37 11.71 0.15 9.53
C TRP A 37 11.81 -0.12 11.02
N ALA A 38 12.79 0.42 11.71
CA ALA A 38 12.88 0.31 13.16
C ALA A 38 11.62 0.87 13.83
N GLY A 39 11.16 2.06 13.43
CA GLY A 39 9.94 2.67 13.97
C GLY A 39 8.65 1.90 13.61
N VAL A 40 8.59 1.23 12.46
CA VAL A 40 7.48 0.35 12.09
C VAL A 40 7.43 -0.87 13.01
N LEU A 41 8.58 -1.47 13.30
CA LEU A 41 8.67 -2.70 14.09
C LEU A 41 8.49 -2.46 15.59
N ASP A 42 9.01 -1.36 16.13
CA ASP A 42 8.97 -1.05 17.57
C ASP A 42 7.67 -0.36 18.03
N GLY A 43 6.83 0.06 17.10
CA GLY A 43 5.55 0.70 17.40
C GLY A 43 5.58 2.23 17.43
N THR A 44 6.72 2.87 17.16
CA THR A 44 6.82 4.33 17.03
C THR A 44 5.99 4.86 15.87
N VAL A 45 5.88 4.09 14.77
CA VAL A 45 5.01 4.39 13.64
C VAL A 45 3.65 3.76 13.86
N ASP A 46 2.61 4.56 13.99
CA ASP A 46 1.24 4.06 14.24
C ASP A 46 0.61 3.42 12.99
N THR A 47 0.74 4.03 11.81
CA THR A 47 0.05 3.57 10.59
C THR A 47 0.97 3.63 9.38
N VAL A 48 0.71 2.74 8.42
CA VAL A 48 1.31 2.76 7.08
C VAL A 48 0.23 3.10 6.08
N GLU A 49 0.44 4.19 5.36
CA GLU A 49 -0.50 4.75 4.40
C GLU A 49 -0.03 4.48 2.96
N SER A 50 -0.97 4.40 2.03
CA SER A 50 -0.64 4.23 0.61
C SER A 50 -0.29 5.54 -0.09
N ASP A 51 -0.80 6.67 0.39
CA ASP A 51 -0.75 7.98 -0.27
C ASP A 51 -0.96 7.86 -1.80
N HIS A 52 -2.00 7.11 -2.16
CA HIS A 52 -2.27 6.77 -3.54
C HIS A 52 -2.60 8.01 -4.36
N ALA A 53 -1.61 8.52 -5.09
CA ALA A 53 -1.70 9.67 -5.96
C ALA A 53 -1.22 9.28 -7.37
N PRO A 54 -2.05 8.55 -8.13
CA PRO A 54 -1.66 8.01 -9.42
C PRO A 54 -1.65 9.09 -10.50
N HIS A 55 -0.67 8.99 -11.39
CA HIS A 55 -0.52 9.79 -12.60
C HIS A 55 -0.25 8.86 -13.78
N THR A 56 -0.65 9.26 -14.98
CA THR A 56 -0.40 8.46 -16.19
C THR A 56 1.10 8.36 -16.49
N ARG A 57 1.49 7.37 -17.30
CA ARG A 57 2.88 7.25 -17.76
C ARG A 57 3.34 8.49 -18.50
N GLU A 58 2.49 9.02 -19.38
CA GLU A 58 2.78 10.24 -20.16
C GLU A 58 3.05 11.45 -19.25
N GLU A 59 2.26 11.64 -18.19
CA GLU A 59 2.50 12.69 -17.20
C GLU A 59 3.82 12.49 -16.47
N LYS A 60 4.14 11.25 -16.07
CA LYS A 60 5.39 10.93 -15.37
C LYS A 60 6.64 11.03 -16.25
N GLU A 61 6.50 10.87 -17.55
CA GLU A 61 7.57 11.02 -18.55
C GLU A 61 7.72 12.45 -19.08
N SER A 62 6.84 13.36 -18.67
CA SER A 62 6.88 14.75 -19.09
C SER A 62 8.11 15.50 -18.55
N ALA A 63 8.41 16.66 -19.12
CA ALA A 63 9.52 17.53 -18.66
C ALA A 63 9.33 18.02 -17.19
N ASN A 64 8.10 18.04 -16.69
CA ASN A 64 7.76 18.43 -15.32
C ASN A 64 6.83 17.37 -14.69
N PRO A 65 7.36 16.19 -14.35
CA PRO A 65 6.54 15.11 -13.84
C PRO A 65 5.87 15.49 -12.49
N PRO A 66 4.57 15.22 -12.35
CA PRO A 66 3.84 15.51 -11.11
C PRO A 66 4.31 14.59 -9.99
N PHE A 67 4.13 15.05 -8.74
CA PHE A 67 4.42 14.26 -7.55
C PHE A 67 3.30 13.27 -7.29
N GLY A 68 3.65 12.02 -6.98
CA GLY A 68 2.72 10.97 -6.59
C GLY A 68 3.00 9.65 -7.27
N LEU A 69 2.56 8.56 -6.61
CA LEU A 69 2.71 7.17 -7.07
C LEU A 69 1.38 6.42 -6.92
N PRO A 70 1.10 5.44 -7.80
CA PRO A 70 0.09 4.44 -7.53
C PRO A 70 0.58 3.51 -6.42
N GLY A 71 -0.25 3.28 -5.40
CA GLY A 71 0.23 2.54 -4.24
C GLY A 71 -0.78 1.64 -3.57
N LEU A 72 -2.07 1.75 -3.93
CA LEU A 72 -3.13 1.05 -3.23
C LEU A 72 -2.99 -0.47 -3.34
N GLU A 73 -2.78 -0.97 -4.55
CA GLU A 73 -2.72 -2.41 -4.83
C GLU A 73 -1.44 -3.08 -4.33
N THR A 74 -0.38 -2.30 -4.08
CA THR A 74 0.93 -2.81 -3.66
C THR A 74 1.18 -2.69 -2.16
N ALA A 75 0.32 -1.98 -1.41
CA ALA A 75 0.54 -1.74 0.02
C ALA A 75 0.57 -3.04 0.84
N ILE A 76 -0.44 -3.88 0.73
CA ILE A 76 -0.51 -5.15 1.46
C ILE A 76 0.59 -6.13 1.05
N PRO A 77 0.82 -6.40 -0.24
CA PRO A 77 1.89 -7.33 -0.63
C PRO A 77 3.30 -6.86 -0.24
N LEU A 78 3.57 -5.56 -0.21
CA LEU A 78 4.84 -5.05 0.31
C LEU A 78 4.97 -5.27 1.83
N LEU A 79 3.91 -5.13 2.60
CA LEU A 79 3.92 -5.51 4.02
C LEU A 79 4.05 -7.03 4.21
N GLY A 80 3.48 -7.83 3.32
CA GLY A 80 3.71 -9.28 3.28
C GLY A 80 5.18 -9.64 3.00
N LEU A 81 5.87 -8.89 2.14
CA LEU A 81 7.32 -9.00 1.95
C LEU A 81 8.07 -8.66 3.25
N ALA A 82 7.66 -7.60 3.96
CA ALA A 82 8.25 -7.23 5.24
C ALA A 82 8.11 -8.31 6.31
N MET A 83 7.04 -9.09 6.30
CA MET A 83 6.89 -10.24 7.21
C MET A 83 8.00 -11.28 6.98
N ARG A 84 8.44 -11.47 5.73
CA ARG A 84 9.49 -12.42 5.36
C ARG A 84 10.90 -11.87 5.60
N GLU A 85 11.13 -10.61 5.31
CA GLU A 85 12.48 -10.03 5.29
C GLU A 85 12.83 -9.24 6.55
N ARG A 86 11.82 -8.67 7.23
CA ARG A 86 11.99 -7.77 8.37
C ARG A 86 11.42 -8.30 9.67
N GLY A 87 10.77 -9.47 9.65
CA GLY A 87 10.15 -10.05 10.83
C GLY A 87 8.89 -9.31 11.31
N LEU A 88 8.20 -8.57 10.43
CA LEU A 88 6.92 -7.96 10.75
C LEU A 88 5.92 -9.05 11.11
N SER A 89 5.27 -8.97 12.29
CA SER A 89 4.26 -9.95 12.68
C SER A 89 2.91 -9.68 12.02
N ALA A 90 2.03 -10.69 11.96
CA ALA A 90 0.69 -10.52 11.43
C ALA A 90 -0.15 -9.54 12.28
N GLU A 91 0.00 -9.59 13.60
CA GLU A 91 -0.65 -8.67 14.53
C GLU A 91 -0.22 -7.23 14.23
N ARG A 92 1.10 -7.02 14.07
CA ARG A 92 1.63 -5.70 13.78
C ARG A 92 1.18 -5.19 12.40
N LEU A 93 1.08 -6.04 11.40
CA LEU A 93 0.49 -5.68 10.10
C LEU A 93 -0.94 -5.16 10.28
N VAL A 94 -1.79 -5.88 11.03
CA VAL A 94 -3.18 -5.46 11.28
C VAL A 94 -3.23 -4.13 12.04
N GLU A 95 -2.34 -3.92 13.02
CA GLU A 95 -2.24 -2.63 13.71
C GLU A 95 -1.95 -1.48 12.74
N LEU A 96 -0.94 -1.66 11.90
CA LEU A 96 -0.48 -0.63 10.95
C LEU A 96 -1.52 -0.22 9.91
N VAL A 97 -2.34 -1.16 9.44
CA VAL A 97 -3.27 -0.90 8.33
C VAL A 97 -4.73 -0.75 8.76
N ALA A 98 -5.07 -1.06 10.01
CA ALA A 98 -6.45 -1.04 10.45
C ALA A 98 -6.65 -0.54 11.90
N THR A 99 -6.21 -1.31 12.92
CA THR A 99 -6.68 -1.06 14.29
C THR A 99 -6.14 0.23 14.90
N ASN A 100 -4.92 0.65 14.55
CA ASN A 100 -4.38 1.92 15.02
C ASN A 100 -5.13 3.12 14.41
N ALA A 101 -5.44 3.07 13.12
CA ALA A 101 -6.25 4.11 12.48
C ALA A 101 -7.64 4.20 13.11
N GLN A 102 -8.30 3.05 13.38
CA GLN A 102 -9.58 3.03 14.08
C GLN A 102 -9.49 3.69 15.44
N ARG A 103 -8.47 3.37 16.24
CA ARG A 103 -8.23 3.94 17.56
C ARG A 103 -7.96 5.45 17.50
N ILE A 104 -7.08 5.89 16.59
CA ILE A 104 -6.67 7.29 16.45
C ILE A 104 -7.84 8.18 16.02
N PHE A 105 -8.65 7.72 15.09
CA PHE A 105 -9.77 8.49 14.55
C PHE A 105 -11.12 8.21 15.24
N GLY A 106 -11.16 7.32 16.25
CA GLY A 106 -12.39 6.98 16.94
C GLY A 106 -13.41 6.27 16.05
N LEU A 107 -12.96 5.56 15.01
CA LEU A 107 -13.83 4.89 14.05
C LEU A 107 -14.07 3.43 14.46
N LEU A 108 -15.32 3.00 14.42
CA LEU A 108 -15.70 1.60 14.56
C LEU A 108 -16.06 1.06 13.18
N PRO A 109 -15.40 -0.01 12.72
CA PRO A 109 -15.79 -0.66 11.47
C PRO A 109 -17.22 -1.20 11.61
N PRO A 110 -18.04 -1.11 10.55
CA PRO A 110 -19.34 -1.75 10.55
C PRO A 110 -19.21 -3.26 10.80
N PRO A 111 -20.21 -3.89 11.40
CA PRO A 111 -20.23 -5.35 11.56
C PRO A 111 -19.98 -6.06 10.23
N GLU A 112 -19.36 -7.23 10.28
CA GLU A 112 -19.02 -8.05 9.12
C GLU A 112 -18.26 -7.28 8.02
N THR A 113 -17.32 -6.41 8.44
CA THR A 113 -16.40 -5.68 7.56
C THR A 113 -14.98 -6.13 7.85
N TYR A 114 -14.34 -6.80 6.88
CA TYR A 114 -13.00 -7.34 7.02
C TYR A 114 -12.33 -7.59 5.65
N THR A 115 -11.03 -7.79 5.69
CA THR A 115 -10.22 -8.24 4.56
C THR A 115 -9.54 -9.55 4.92
N MET A 116 -9.64 -10.55 4.05
CA MET A 116 -8.93 -11.82 4.18
C MET A 116 -7.65 -11.80 3.34
N LEU A 117 -6.56 -12.28 3.93
CA LEU A 117 -5.25 -12.32 3.30
C LEU A 117 -4.72 -13.76 3.29
N ASP A 118 -4.21 -14.18 2.13
CA ASP A 118 -3.32 -15.33 2.04
C ASP A 118 -1.88 -14.82 2.12
N LEU A 119 -1.26 -14.99 3.28
CA LEU A 119 0.09 -14.50 3.56
C LEU A 119 1.20 -15.41 3.02
N ASP A 120 0.87 -16.62 2.56
CA ASP A 120 1.83 -17.57 2.00
C ASP A 120 1.94 -17.49 0.48
N SER A 121 0.93 -16.95 -0.19
CA SER A 121 0.93 -16.73 -1.63
C SER A 121 1.97 -15.71 -2.05
N SER A 122 2.88 -16.08 -2.94
CA SER A 122 3.87 -15.16 -3.51
C SER A 122 3.63 -14.93 -5.00
N TYR A 123 3.97 -13.74 -5.47
CA TYR A 123 3.93 -13.38 -6.88
C TYR A 123 4.89 -12.24 -7.21
N VAL A 124 5.08 -11.96 -8.48
CA VAL A 124 5.83 -10.79 -8.95
C VAL A 124 4.84 -9.71 -9.33
N ILE A 125 5.03 -8.50 -8.81
CA ILE A 125 4.24 -7.33 -9.21
C ILE A 125 4.48 -7.10 -10.71
N SER A 126 3.40 -7.04 -11.48
CA SER A 126 3.41 -6.76 -12.91
C SER A 126 2.47 -5.61 -13.22
N ASP A 127 2.90 -4.72 -14.09
CA ASP A 127 2.08 -3.61 -14.56
C ASP A 127 0.79 -4.11 -15.24
N ASP A 128 0.88 -5.19 -16.00
CA ASP A 128 -0.28 -5.80 -16.70
C ASP A 128 -1.34 -6.36 -15.74
N GLY A 129 -0.97 -6.61 -14.49
CA GLY A 129 -1.88 -7.14 -13.47
C GLY A 129 -2.59 -6.07 -12.63
N LEU A 130 -2.25 -4.79 -12.83
CA LEU A 130 -2.80 -3.70 -12.03
C LEU A 130 -4.17 -3.26 -12.53
N ARG A 131 -5.07 -2.98 -11.59
CA ARG A 131 -6.41 -2.42 -11.85
C ARG A 131 -6.40 -0.90 -11.85
N CYS A 132 -5.39 -0.30 -11.26
CA CYS A 132 -5.19 1.13 -11.23
C CYS A 132 -5.05 1.67 -12.65
N SER A 133 -5.86 2.69 -12.99
CA SER A 133 -5.93 3.27 -14.34
C SER A 133 -4.57 3.64 -14.99
N PRO A 134 -3.57 4.15 -14.26
CA PRO A 134 -2.25 4.43 -14.83
C PRO A 134 -1.48 3.21 -15.34
N GLY A 135 -1.80 2.00 -14.87
CA GLY A 135 -1.22 0.75 -15.34
C GLY A 135 0.29 0.66 -15.16
N TRP A 136 0.82 1.13 -14.03
CA TRP A 136 2.24 1.02 -13.67
C TRP A 136 2.45 1.02 -12.17
N SER A 137 3.58 0.48 -11.72
CA SER A 137 4.01 0.53 -10.33
C SER A 137 5.52 0.73 -10.25
N PRO A 138 6.04 1.55 -9.32
CA PRO A 138 7.48 1.66 -9.08
C PRO A 138 8.09 0.36 -8.54
N TYR A 139 7.24 -0.57 -8.09
CA TYR A 139 7.61 -1.89 -7.55
C TYR A 139 7.48 -3.01 -8.57
N SER A 140 7.22 -2.70 -9.84
CA SER A 140 7.11 -3.70 -10.91
C SER A 140 8.39 -4.53 -11.01
N GLY A 141 8.25 -5.86 -11.08
CA GLY A 141 9.36 -6.80 -11.04
C GLY A 141 9.72 -7.31 -9.62
N MET A 142 9.23 -6.69 -8.56
CA MET A 142 9.48 -7.16 -7.19
C MET A 142 8.65 -8.39 -6.87
N ARG A 143 9.30 -9.40 -6.26
CA ARG A 143 8.60 -10.54 -5.66
C ARG A 143 8.07 -10.14 -4.30
N VAL A 144 6.79 -10.38 -4.09
CA VAL A 144 6.07 -10.02 -2.86
C VAL A 144 5.26 -11.22 -2.34
N TRP A 145 4.78 -11.07 -1.12
CA TRP A 145 3.88 -12.04 -0.47
C TRP A 145 2.62 -11.34 0.03
N GLY A 146 1.60 -12.13 0.28
CA GLY A 146 0.32 -11.59 0.76
C GLY A 146 -0.61 -11.20 -0.38
N ARG A 147 -1.62 -12.00 -0.58
CA ARG A 147 -2.68 -11.74 -1.55
C ARG A 147 -3.99 -11.49 -0.82
N VAL A 148 -4.71 -10.43 -1.19
CA VAL A 148 -6.08 -10.23 -0.75
C VAL A 148 -6.96 -11.28 -1.43
N THR A 149 -7.64 -12.12 -0.66
CA THR A 149 -8.50 -13.19 -1.16
C THR A 149 -9.99 -12.85 -1.07
N GLU A 150 -10.38 -12.01 -0.11
CA GLU A 150 -11.75 -11.48 -0.01
C GLU A 150 -11.72 -10.11 0.69
N VAL A 151 -12.57 -9.21 0.26
CA VAL A 151 -12.96 -8.02 1.02
C VAL A 151 -14.46 -8.05 1.23
N ARG A 152 -14.89 -7.97 2.49
CA ARG A 152 -16.29 -7.90 2.86
C ARG A 152 -16.61 -6.57 3.54
N VAL A 153 -17.69 -5.94 3.13
CA VAL A 153 -18.17 -4.68 3.70
C VAL A 153 -19.64 -4.85 4.09
N ARG A 154 -19.93 -4.76 5.39
CA ARG A 154 -21.29 -4.94 5.95
C ARG A 154 -21.94 -6.24 5.47
N GLY A 155 -21.22 -7.35 5.56
CA GLY A 155 -21.68 -8.67 5.18
C GLY A 155 -21.73 -8.95 3.67
N ARG A 156 -21.45 -7.96 2.82
CA ARG A 156 -21.44 -8.13 1.34
C ARG A 156 -20.01 -8.28 0.84
N VAL A 157 -19.79 -9.23 -0.06
CA VAL A 157 -18.50 -9.38 -0.72
C VAL A 157 -18.30 -8.20 -1.67
N ALA A 158 -17.28 -7.38 -1.41
CA ALA A 158 -16.90 -6.24 -2.23
C ALA A 158 -15.80 -6.61 -3.23
N PHE A 159 -14.99 -7.62 -2.91
CA PHE A 159 -13.95 -8.19 -3.74
C PHE A 159 -13.81 -9.68 -3.38
N ASP A 160 -13.69 -10.55 -4.38
CA ASP A 160 -13.66 -12.01 -4.21
C ASP A 160 -12.29 -12.64 -4.46
N GLY A 161 -11.25 -11.84 -4.52
CA GLY A 161 -9.89 -12.27 -4.88
C GLY A 161 -9.58 -12.12 -6.37
N GLN A 162 -10.59 -11.96 -7.21
CA GLN A 162 -10.46 -11.76 -8.66
C GLN A 162 -11.14 -10.48 -9.12
N ASP A 163 -12.38 -10.25 -8.73
CA ASP A 163 -13.20 -9.15 -9.23
C ASP A 163 -13.70 -8.22 -8.12
N VAL A 164 -13.82 -6.92 -8.46
CA VAL A 164 -14.50 -5.94 -7.63
C VAL A 164 -15.99 -6.05 -7.88
N LEU A 165 -16.73 -6.52 -6.87
CA LEU A 165 -18.18 -6.77 -6.93
C LEU A 165 -18.99 -5.60 -6.38
N ALA A 166 -18.36 -4.66 -5.65
CA ALA A 166 -19.01 -3.46 -5.13
C ALA A 166 -19.46 -2.56 -6.27
N GLN A 167 -20.68 -2.02 -6.15
CA GLN A 167 -21.26 -1.13 -7.15
C GLN A 167 -21.05 0.36 -6.78
N PRO A 168 -20.95 1.26 -7.76
CA PRO A 168 -20.92 2.69 -7.51
C PRO A 168 -22.12 3.14 -6.67
N GLY A 169 -21.86 3.96 -5.65
CA GLY A 169 -22.89 4.49 -4.75
C GLY A 169 -23.22 3.62 -3.52
N GLU A 170 -22.60 2.45 -3.35
CA GLU A 170 -22.78 1.60 -2.16
C GLU A 170 -22.01 2.10 -0.93
N GLY A 171 -21.04 2.99 -1.12
CA GLY A 171 -20.31 3.62 -0.03
C GLY A 171 -21.21 4.39 0.93
N ARG A 172 -20.93 4.31 2.24
CA ARG A 172 -21.66 5.07 3.27
C ARG A 172 -20.68 5.76 4.17
N ARG A 173 -21.02 6.98 4.56
CA ARG A 173 -20.25 7.72 5.55
C ARG A 173 -20.27 6.98 6.89
N LEU A 174 -19.10 6.80 7.48
CA LEU A 174 -18.98 6.46 8.90
C LEU A 174 -19.11 7.77 9.67
N ILE A 175 -20.07 7.82 10.60
CA ILE A 175 -20.26 8.96 11.50
C ILE A 175 -19.73 8.49 12.84
N PRO A 176 -18.80 9.23 13.49
CA PRO A 176 -18.43 8.94 14.87
C PRO A 176 -19.60 9.07 15.81
#